data_94685d4892e1c97846216b7dcc24a964
#
_entry.id   94685d4892e1c97846216b7dcc24a964
#
_cell.length_a   1.000
_cell.length_b   1.000
_cell.length_c   1.000
_cell.angle_alpha   90.00
_cell.angle_beta   90.00
_cell.angle_gamma   90.00
#
_symmetry.space_group_name_H-M   'P 1'
#
loop_
_entity.id
_entity.type
_entity.pdbx_description
1 polymer ?
#
loop_
_entity_poly.entity_id
_entity_poly.type
_entity_poly.pdbx_seq_one_letter_code
_entity_poly.pdbx_strand_id
1 'polypeptide(L)'
;MFIGYCKINIFLPESLSLKKKRQVILGIKDRMRRRFNIAVAEKPLDKWQIAELSFVCVNYTRRCVEEQISKVEEYLRFQGKFHIIDCEKQVF
;
A
#
# COMPACT_ATOMS: atom_id res chain seq x y z
N MET A 1 9.78 -15.31 14.64
CA MET A 1 8.95 -14.79 13.53
C MET A 1 9.22 -13.32 13.32
N PHE A 2 9.23 -12.88 12.06
CA PHE A 2 9.47 -11.48 11.71
C PHE A 2 8.18 -10.84 11.21
N ILE A 3 8.03 -9.55 11.49
CA ILE A 3 6.88 -8.76 11.06
C ILE A 3 7.41 -7.65 10.16
N GLY A 4 6.91 -7.58 8.94
CA GLY A 4 7.22 -6.49 8.02
C GLY A 4 6.11 -5.45 8.05
N TYR A 5 6.50 -4.19 8.11
CA TYR A 5 5.59 -3.04 8.07
C TYR A 5 6.03 -2.11 6.95
N CYS A 6 5.06 -1.63 6.18
CA CYS A 6 5.33 -0.64 5.13
C CYS A 6 4.22 0.39 5.11
N LYS A 7 4.60 1.66 5.14
CA LYS A 7 3.69 2.79 4.97
C LYS A 7 4.00 3.46 3.65
N ILE A 8 2.97 3.65 2.82
CA ILE A 8 3.11 4.20 1.48
C ILE A 8 2.20 5.40 1.34
N ASN A 9 2.76 6.53 0.93
CA ASN A 9 1.99 7.71 0.54
C ASN A 9 1.88 7.74 -0.97
N ILE A 10 0.67 7.91 -1.49
CA ILE A 10 0.40 7.89 -2.91
C ILE A 10 -0.29 9.15 -3.37
N PHE A 11 -0.04 9.54 -4.61
CA PHE A 11 -0.68 10.67 -5.30
C PHE A 11 -1.59 10.14 -6.39
N LEU A 12 -2.84 10.63 -6.39
CA LEU A 12 -3.90 10.25 -7.33
C LEU A 12 -4.24 11.46 -8.19
N PRO A 13 -3.52 11.70 -9.31
CA PRO A 13 -3.64 12.96 -10.06
C PRO A 13 -5.04 13.20 -10.64
N GLU A 14 -5.78 12.14 -10.94
CA GLU A 14 -7.10 12.24 -11.57
C GLU A 14 -8.26 12.19 -10.57
N SER A 15 -7.98 12.13 -9.28
CA SER A 15 -9.03 12.10 -8.27
C SER A 15 -9.54 13.51 -8.01
N LEU A 16 -10.83 13.77 -8.33
CA LEU A 16 -11.44 15.08 -8.20
C LEU A 16 -12.47 15.17 -7.08
N SER A 17 -12.57 14.15 -6.23
CA SER A 17 -13.49 14.14 -5.09
C SER A 17 -13.10 13.08 -4.09
N LEU A 18 -13.58 13.19 -2.84
CA LEU A 18 -13.39 12.16 -1.84
C LEU A 18 -14.08 10.86 -2.25
N LYS A 19 -15.24 10.93 -2.87
CA LYS A 19 -15.95 9.75 -3.34
C LYS A 19 -15.12 8.97 -4.36
N LYS A 20 -14.55 9.67 -5.34
CA LYS A 20 -13.70 9.04 -6.36
C LYS A 20 -12.46 8.43 -5.74
N LYS A 21 -11.80 9.14 -4.83
CA LYS A 21 -10.64 8.64 -4.10
C LYS A 21 -10.97 7.35 -3.36
N ARG A 22 -12.08 7.32 -2.62
CA ARG A 22 -12.49 6.14 -1.86
C ARG A 22 -12.70 4.93 -2.74
N GLN A 23 -13.31 5.12 -3.91
CA GLN A 23 -13.52 4.04 -4.88
C GLN A 23 -12.19 3.47 -5.39
N VAL A 24 -11.26 4.35 -5.76
CA VAL A 24 -9.95 3.94 -6.27
C VAL A 24 -9.15 3.20 -5.19
N ILE A 25 -9.11 3.76 -3.97
CA ILE A 25 -8.36 3.16 -2.86
C ILE A 25 -8.94 1.82 -2.45
N LEU A 26 -10.26 1.69 -2.41
CA LEU A 26 -10.92 0.41 -2.10
C LEU A 26 -10.49 -0.66 -3.10
N GLY A 27 -10.49 -0.32 -4.39
CA GLY A 27 -10.03 -1.23 -5.44
C GLY A 27 -8.56 -1.64 -5.27
N ILE A 28 -7.70 -0.69 -4.93
CA ILE A 28 -6.28 -0.97 -4.68
C ILE A 28 -6.11 -1.93 -3.50
N LYS A 29 -6.79 -1.65 -2.37
CA LYS A 29 -6.70 -2.51 -1.19
C LYS A 29 -7.20 -3.93 -1.49
N ASP A 30 -8.31 -4.05 -2.23
CA ASP A 30 -8.86 -5.36 -2.58
C ASP A 30 -7.88 -6.15 -3.44
N ARG A 31 -7.26 -5.52 -4.44
CA ARG A 31 -6.27 -6.19 -5.28
C ARG A 31 -5.03 -6.60 -4.49
N MET A 32 -4.56 -5.77 -3.58
CA MET A 32 -3.44 -6.09 -2.71
C MET A 32 -3.72 -7.33 -1.88
N ARG A 33 -4.90 -7.39 -1.25
CA ARG A 33 -5.29 -8.53 -0.40
C ARG A 33 -5.44 -9.82 -1.20
N ARG A 34 -5.94 -9.75 -2.41
CA ARG A 34 -6.10 -10.94 -3.27
C ARG A 34 -4.77 -11.48 -3.76
N ARG A 35 -3.83 -10.58 -4.03
CA ARG A 35 -2.55 -10.97 -4.62
C ARG A 35 -1.50 -11.36 -3.58
N PHE A 36 -1.57 -10.77 -2.40
CA PHE A 36 -0.57 -10.97 -1.37
C PHE A 36 -1.20 -11.35 -0.03
N ASN A 37 -0.47 -12.13 0.75
CA ASN A 37 -0.88 -12.46 2.11
C ASN A 37 -0.46 -11.33 3.06
N ILE A 38 -1.24 -10.26 3.08
CA ILE A 38 -0.96 -9.05 3.87
C ILE A 38 -2.25 -8.53 4.50
N ALA A 39 -2.09 -7.73 5.54
CA ALA A 39 -3.18 -6.93 6.10
C ALA A 39 -2.92 -5.47 5.72
N VAL A 40 -3.94 -4.80 5.20
CA VAL A 40 -3.84 -3.43 4.69
C VAL A 40 -4.80 -2.53 5.42
N ALA A 41 -4.36 -1.32 5.75
CA ALA A 41 -5.20 -0.28 6.31
C ALA A 41 -4.92 1.05 5.59
N GLU A 42 -5.95 1.88 5.57
CA GLU A 42 -5.85 3.24 5.01
C GLU A 42 -6.01 4.25 6.13
N LYS A 43 -5.14 5.26 6.17
CA LYS A 43 -5.31 6.38 7.08
C LYS A 43 -6.42 7.29 6.56
N PRO A 44 -7.42 7.65 7.37
CA PRO A 44 -8.45 8.59 6.93
C PRO A 44 -7.85 9.98 6.71
N LEU A 45 -7.92 10.46 5.47
CA LEU A 45 -7.45 11.78 5.08
C LEU A 45 -8.52 12.44 4.21
N ASP A 46 -8.81 13.71 4.46
CA ASP A 46 -9.81 14.49 3.70
C ASP A 46 -9.23 15.15 2.44
N LYS A 47 -8.09 14.67 1.96
CA LYS A 47 -7.46 15.16 0.73
C LYS A 47 -7.89 14.29 -0.45
N TRP A 48 -8.25 14.91 -1.56
CA TRP A 48 -8.76 14.17 -2.73
C TRP A 48 -7.69 13.38 -3.47
N GLN A 49 -6.47 13.90 -3.49
CA GLN A 49 -5.41 13.38 -4.36
C GLN A 49 -4.27 12.71 -3.62
N ILE A 50 -4.35 12.62 -2.29
CA ILE A 50 -3.32 11.99 -1.47
C ILE A 50 -3.95 10.93 -0.59
N ALA A 51 -3.32 9.77 -0.53
CA ALA A 51 -3.72 8.69 0.36
C ALA A 51 -2.50 8.08 1.02
N GLU A 52 -2.69 7.58 2.24
CA GLU A 52 -1.67 6.86 2.98
C GLU A 52 -2.20 5.45 3.25
N LEU A 53 -1.47 4.46 2.74
CA LEU A 53 -1.76 3.06 2.98
C LEU A 53 -0.65 2.45 3.80
N SER A 54 -1.01 1.58 4.74
CA SER A 54 -0.05 0.78 5.49
C SER A 54 -0.40 -0.68 5.34
N PHE A 55 0.62 -1.53 5.23
CA PHE A 55 0.40 -2.96 5.26
C PHE A 55 1.43 -3.67 6.11
N VAL A 56 1.06 -4.86 6.59
CA VAL A 56 1.96 -5.72 7.34
C VAL A 56 1.94 -7.12 6.76
N CYS A 57 3.06 -7.80 6.89
CA CYS A 57 3.19 -9.21 6.56
C CYS A 57 4.06 -9.90 7.61
N VAL A 58 3.95 -11.21 7.69
CA VAL A 58 4.73 -12.00 8.65
C VAL A 58 5.37 -13.18 7.95
N ASN A 59 6.53 -13.57 8.42
CA ASN A 59 7.19 -14.80 7.98
C ASN A 59 8.21 -15.22 9.04
N TYR A 60 8.66 -16.46 8.96
CA TYR A 60 9.65 -16.98 9.90
C TYR A 60 11.08 -16.56 9.56
N THR A 61 11.34 -16.06 8.36
CA THR A 61 12.64 -15.52 7.98
C THR A 61 12.55 -14.05 7.63
N ARG A 62 13.57 -13.29 8.02
CA ARG A 62 13.65 -11.87 7.71
C ARG A 62 13.70 -11.63 6.20
N ARG A 63 14.44 -12.46 5.49
CA ARG A 63 14.58 -12.36 4.03
C ARG A 63 13.22 -12.46 3.34
N CYS A 64 12.38 -13.42 3.75
CA CYS A 64 11.06 -13.58 3.16
C CYS A 64 10.17 -12.36 3.39
N VAL A 65 10.25 -11.76 4.57
CA VAL A 65 9.51 -10.53 4.88
C VAL A 65 9.99 -9.38 4.00
N GLU A 66 11.29 -9.20 3.87
CA GLU A 66 11.86 -8.13 3.03
C GLU A 66 11.48 -8.31 1.56
N GLU A 67 11.54 -9.52 1.05
CA GLU A 67 11.12 -9.84 -0.31
C GLU A 67 9.63 -9.58 -0.53
N GLN A 68 8.80 -9.92 0.43
CA GLN A 68 7.36 -9.68 0.36
C GLN A 68 7.05 -8.18 0.27
N ILE A 69 7.68 -7.38 1.13
CA ILE A 69 7.52 -5.92 1.10
C ILE A 69 7.92 -5.37 -0.28
N SER A 70 9.05 -5.82 -0.80
CA SER A 70 9.54 -5.36 -2.10
C SER A 70 8.60 -5.73 -3.24
N LYS A 71 8.03 -6.92 -3.22
CA LYS A 71 7.07 -7.38 -4.24
C LYS A 71 5.78 -6.56 -4.21
N VAL A 72 5.26 -6.24 -3.03
CA VAL A 72 4.07 -5.42 -2.89
C VAL A 72 4.33 -4.01 -3.42
N GLU A 73 5.45 -3.41 -3.03
CA GLU A 73 5.83 -2.07 -3.49
C GLU A 73 5.98 -2.04 -5.01
N GLU A 74 6.66 -3.01 -5.59
CA GLU A 74 6.84 -3.11 -7.03
C GLU A 74 5.50 -3.24 -7.75
N TYR A 75 4.61 -4.09 -7.24
CA TYR A 75 3.28 -4.25 -7.79
C TYR A 75 2.54 -2.92 -7.83
N LEU A 76 2.59 -2.14 -6.75
CA LEU A 76 1.92 -0.85 -6.68
C LEU A 76 2.51 0.17 -7.65
N ARG A 77 3.83 0.17 -7.84
CA ARG A 77 4.49 1.09 -8.77
C ARG A 77 4.04 0.89 -10.22
N PHE A 78 3.62 -0.30 -10.59
CA PHE A 78 3.23 -0.62 -11.96
C PHE A 78 1.73 -0.55 -12.23
N GLN A 79 0.93 -0.03 -11.30
CA GLN A 79 -0.52 0.09 -11.52
C GLN A 79 -0.91 1.20 -12.48
N GLY A 80 -0.08 2.23 -12.65
CA GLY A 80 -0.30 3.26 -13.66
C GLY A 80 -1.34 4.33 -13.35
N LYS A 81 -2.13 4.18 -12.28
CA LYS A 81 -3.21 5.09 -11.93
C LYS A 81 -2.86 6.07 -10.82
N PHE A 82 -1.71 5.91 -10.22
CA PHE A 82 -1.24 6.72 -9.11
C PHE A 82 0.27 6.65 -9.04
N HIS A 83 0.86 7.57 -8.25
CA HIS A 83 2.29 7.63 -8.06
C HIS A 83 2.63 7.45 -6.58
N ILE A 84 3.68 6.70 -6.29
CA ILE A 84 4.18 6.57 -4.92
C ILE A 84 5.03 7.80 -4.64
N ILE A 85 4.66 8.56 -3.59
CA ILE A 85 5.39 9.73 -3.14
C ILE A 85 6.57 9.32 -2.28
N ASP A 86 6.30 8.47 -1.28
CA ASP A 86 7.33 7.93 -0.41
C ASP A 86 6.90 6.59 0.16
N CYS A 87 7.86 5.91 0.78
CA CYS A 87 7.66 4.58 1.33
C CYS A 87 8.57 4.41 2.55
N GLU A 88 7.98 4.06 3.71
CA GLU A 88 8.71 3.72 4.92
C GLU A 88 8.56 2.24 5.19
N LYS A 89 9.67 1.58 5.49
CA LYS A 89 9.72 0.13 5.73
C LYS A 89 10.40 -0.16 7.06
N GLN A 90 9.84 -1.10 7.81
CA GLN A 90 10.46 -1.61 9.04
C GLN A 90 10.24 -3.11 9.13
N VAL A 91 11.21 -3.81 9.70
CA VAL A 91 11.10 -5.22 10.00
C VAL A 91 11.35 -5.41 11.48
N PHE A 92 10.43 -6.05 12.14
CA PHE A 92 10.48 -6.33 13.58
C PHE A 92 10.76 -7.78 13.86
#